data_f35a3fc5299b37c6e87e5ccb80deb2ef
#
_entry.id   f35a3fc5299b37c6e87e5ccb80deb2ef
#
_cell.length_a   1.000
_cell.length_b   1.000
_cell.length_c   1.000
_cell.angle_alpha   90.00
_cell.angle_beta   90.00
_cell.angle_gamma   90.00
#
_symmetry.space_group_name_H-M   'P 1'
#
loop_
_entity.id
_entity.type
_entity.pdbx_description
1 polymer ?
#
loop_
_entity_poly.entity_id
_entity_poly.type
_entity_poly.pdbx_seq_one_letter_code
_entity_poly.pdbx_strand_id
1 'polypeptide(L)'
;MAGVVIRRGQFVVVATPRDYGKPRPALIVQSDLFAELPSAVVCPLTSLLRDDADQFRLEVEPSSRNGLREVSQIAIDKITVVPVAKIGEVIGQADDALLLRVNRALALFLGIV
;
A
#
# COMPACT_ATOMS: atom_id res chain seq x y z
N MET A 1 20.05 10.12 12.12
CA MET A 1 19.05 9.21 12.67
C MET A 1 18.45 8.36 11.55
N ALA A 2 18.39 7.08 11.78
CA ALA A 2 17.80 6.21 10.80
C ALA A 2 16.29 6.41 10.77
N GLY A 3 15.73 6.70 9.60
CA GLY A 3 14.29 6.68 9.42
C GLY A 3 13.77 5.26 9.30
N VAL A 4 12.49 5.13 9.01
CA VAL A 4 11.88 3.84 8.70
C VAL A 4 12.53 3.29 7.43
N VAL A 5 13.00 2.05 7.50
CA VAL A 5 13.52 1.37 6.31
C VAL A 5 12.34 0.73 5.61
N ILE A 6 11.95 1.30 4.48
CA ILE A 6 10.82 0.79 3.72
C ILE A 6 11.25 -0.26 2.70
N ARG A 7 10.37 -1.23 2.46
CA ARG A 7 10.58 -2.28 1.48
C ARG A 7 9.28 -2.53 0.74
N ARG A 8 9.38 -2.84 -0.52
CA ARG A 8 8.23 -3.18 -1.34
C ARG A 8 7.44 -4.34 -0.72
N GLY A 9 6.13 -4.20 -0.65
CA GLY A 9 5.26 -5.22 -0.08
C GLY A 9 4.94 -5.02 1.40
N GLN A 10 5.57 -4.06 2.06
CA GLN A 10 5.21 -3.76 3.45
C GLN A 10 3.88 -3.04 3.51
N PHE A 11 3.07 -3.41 4.51
CA PHE A 11 1.93 -2.59 4.92
C PHE A 11 2.41 -1.61 5.97
N VAL A 12 2.12 -0.34 5.75
CA VAL A 12 2.57 0.75 6.63
C VAL A 12 1.38 1.64 6.98
N VAL A 13 1.56 2.47 8.00
CA VAL A 13 0.56 3.46 8.38
C VAL A 13 1.04 4.82 7.88
N VAL A 14 0.18 5.52 7.16
CA VAL A 14 0.50 6.82 6.57
C VAL A 14 -0.54 7.84 7.00
N ALA A 15 -0.09 9.01 7.43
CA ALA A 15 -0.95 10.16 7.69
C ALA A 15 -0.90 11.10 6.49
N THR A 16 -2.06 11.40 5.91
CA THR A 16 -2.15 12.30 4.77
C THR A 16 -3.06 13.48 5.10
N PRO A 17 -2.87 14.64 4.45
CA PRO A 17 -3.77 15.78 4.66
C PRO A 17 -5.23 15.48 4.31
N ARG A 18 -5.48 14.57 3.34
CA ARG A 18 -6.83 14.19 2.93
C ARG A 18 -7.64 13.58 4.05
N ASP A 19 -6.97 12.88 4.96
CA ASP A 19 -7.61 12.20 6.07
C ASP A 19 -7.56 13.03 7.35
N TYR A 20 -7.34 14.33 7.23
CA TYR A 20 -7.21 15.26 8.36
C TYR A 20 -6.15 14.79 9.35
N GLY A 21 -5.07 14.19 8.81
CA GLY A 21 -3.98 13.65 9.62
C GLY A 21 -4.27 12.29 10.25
N LYS A 22 -5.44 11.69 9.97
CA LYS A 22 -5.78 10.38 10.51
C LYS A 22 -4.96 9.29 9.83
N PRO A 23 -4.22 8.46 10.60
CA PRO A 23 -3.41 7.40 10.02
C PRO A 23 -4.26 6.36 9.28
N ARG A 24 -3.78 5.94 8.11
CA ARG A 24 -4.44 4.92 7.29
C ARG A 24 -3.41 3.90 6.81
N PRO A 25 -3.78 2.63 6.68
CA PRO A 25 -2.86 1.65 6.11
C PRO A 25 -2.65 1.87 4.63
N ALA A 26 -1.45 1.56 4.16
CA ALA A 26 -1.08 1.62 2.75
C ALA A 26 -0.06 0.53 2.47
N LEU A 27 0.01 0.13 1.20
CA LEU A 27 0.99 -0.86 0.74
C LEU A 27 2.11 -0.15 -0.01
N ILE A 28 3.36 -0.42 0.37
CA ILE A 28 4.52 0.09 -0.36
C ILE A 28 4.63 -0.69 -1.68
N VAL A 29 4.57 0.02 -2.80
CA VAL A 29 4.69 -0.61 -4.12
C VAL A 29 5.91 -0.15 -4.89
N GLN A 30 6.65 0.83 -4.37
CA GLN A 30 7.88 1.30 -4.97
C GLN A 30 8.94 0.20 -4.93
N SER A 31 9.70 0.07 -6.04
CA SER A 31 10.81 -0.88 -6.10
C SER A 31 11.85 -0.58 -5.02
N ASP A 32 12.41 -1.64 -4.44
CA ASP A 32 13.49 -1.52 -3.45
C ASP A 32 14.75 -0.87 -4.02
N LEU A 33 14.89 -0.87 -5.36
CA LEU A 33 15.99 -0.16 -6.01
C LEU A 33 16.00 1.34 -5.68
N PHE A 34 14.84 1.88 -5.32
CA PHE A 34 14.68 3.31 -5.05
C PHE A 34 14.30 3.58 -3.58
N ALA A 35 14.64 2.63 -2.69
CA ALA A 35 14.24 2.71 -1.28
C ALA A 35 14.84 3.91 -0.54
N GLU A 36 15.92 4.50 -1.07
CA GLU A 36 16.59 5.62 -0.41
C GLU A 36 16.05 6.99 -0.79
N LEU A 37 15.09 7.05 -1.69
CA LEU A 37 14.47 8.33 -2.04
C LEU A 37 13.68 8.89 -0.85
N PRO A 38 13.54 10.22 -0.76
CA PRO A 38 12.81 10.84 0.36
C PRO A 38 11.30 10.65 0.29
N SER A 39 10.78 10.06 -0.78
CA SER A 39 9.37 9.76 -0.94
C SER A 39 9.18 8.33 -1.41
N ALA A 40 7.99 7.80 -1.20
CA ALA A 40 7.65 6.43 -1.56
C ALA A 40 6.31 6.37 -2.26
N VAL A 41 6.22 5.53 -3.29
CA VAL A 41 4.96 5.25 -3.98
C VAL A 41 4.22 4.17 -3.21
N VAL A 42 2.97 4.45 -2.89
CA VAL A 42 2.11 3.56 -2.11
C VAL A 42 0.74 3.43 -2.76
N CYS A 43 0.05 2.35 -2.43
CA CYS A 43 -1.38 2.20 -2.71
C CYS A 43 -2.12 2.22 -1.37
N PRO A 44 -3.03 3.16 -1.13
CA PRO A 44 -3.78 3.17 0.12
C PRO A 44 -4.76 2.00 0.20
N LEU A 45 -5.09 1.61 1.42
CA LEU A 45 -6.12 0.61 1.67
C LEU A 45 -7.39 1.30 2.14
N THR A 46 -8.52 0.71 1.81
CA THR A 46 -9.82 1.19 2.25
C THR A 46 -10.65 0.04 2.81
N SER A 47 -11.39 0.31 3.88
CA SER A 47 -12.35 -0.64 4.42
C SER A 47 -13.74 -0.47 3.78
N LEU A 48 -13.92 0.54 2.95
CA LEU A 48 -15.13 0.70 2.14
C LEU A 48 -15.00 -0.18 0.90
N LEU A 49 -15.55 -1.37 0.98
CA LEU A 49 -15.37 -2.38 -0.05
C LEU A 49 -16.28 -2.12 -1.25
N ARG A 50 -15.72 -2.31 -2.45
CA ARG A 50 -16.45 -2.25 -3.71
C ARG A 50 -16.45 -3.64 -4.33
N ASP A 51 -17.59 -4.09 -4.80
CA ASP A 51 -17.73 -5.39 -5.45
C ASP A 51 -17.73 -5.29 -6.98
N ASP A 52 -17.63 -4.09 -7.53
CA ASP A 52 -17.67 -3.81 -8.96
C ASP A 52 -16.30 -3.40 -9.53
N ALA A 53 -15.22 -3.59 -8.78
CA ALA A 53 -13.93 -3.01 -9.12
C ALA A 53 -12.76 -3.97 -8.86
N ASP A 54 -12.97 -5.26 -9.08
CA ASP A 54 -11.98 -6.30 -8.74
C ASP A 54 -10.68 -6.22 -9.54
N GLN A 55 -10.66 -5.48 -10.66
CA GLN A 55 -9.43 -5.27 -11.43
C GLN A 55 -8.47 -4.28 -10.75
N PHE A 56 -8.99 -3.34 -9.95
CA PHE A 56 -8.15 -2.32 -9.33
C PHE A 56 -8.44 -2.10 -7.84
N ARG A 57 -9.28 -2.91 -7.23
CA ARG A 57 -9.52 -2.96 -5.79
C ARG A 57 -9.32 -4.39 -5.33
N LEU A 58 -8.16 -4.64 -4.73
CA LEU A 58 -7.77 -6.00 -4.36
C LEU A 58 -8.08 -6.25 -2.89
N GLU A 59 -8.95 -7.24 -2.64
CA GLU A 59 -9.37 -7.55 -1.29
C GLU A 59 -8.30 -8.30 -0.53
N VAL A 60 -8.10 -7.92 0.73
CA VAL A 60 -7.12 -8.52 1.62
C VAL A 60 -7.80 -8.84 2.94
N GLU A 61 -7.74 -10.11 3.34
CA GLU A 61 -8.23 -10.54 4.65
C GLU A 61 -7.19 -10.25 5.73
N PRO A 62 -7.62 -9.84 6.93
CA PRO A 62 -6.67 -9.65 8.04
C PRO A 62 -5.92 -10.92 8.36
N SER A 63 -4.64 -10.77 8.67
CA SER A 63 -3.81 -11.88 9.14
C SER A 63 -2.76 -11.34 10.10
N SER A 64 -2.15 -12.24 10.85
CA SER A 64 -1.04 -11.85 11.72
C SER A 64 0.15 -11.34 10.91
N ARG A 65 0.29 -11.80 9.68
CA ARG A 65 1.39 -11.39 8.81
C ARG A 65 1.21 -9.98 8.26
N ASN A 66 -0.02 -9.61 7.85
CA ASN A 66 -0.26 -8.30 7.24
C ASN A 66 -0.61 -7.22 8.24
N GLY A 67 -0.98 -7.57 9.46
CA GLY A 67 -1.25 -6.61 10.51
C GLY A 67 -2.53 -5.79 10.35
N LEU A 68 -3.38 -6.13 9.38
CA LEU A 68 -4.64 -5.43 9.19
C LEU A 68 -5.66 -5.86 10.24
N ARG A 69 -6.56 -4.95 10.60
CA ARG A 69 -7.59 -5.20 11.61
C ARG A 69 -8.92 -5.63 11.02
N GLU A 70 -9.17 -5.29 9.78
CA GLU A 70 -10.44 -5.59 9.10
C GLU A 70 -10.18 -5.86 7.64
N VAL A 71 -11.14 -6.52 6.99
CA VAL A 71 -11.09 -6.77 5.55
C VAL A 71 -10.96 -5.42 4.85
N SER A 72 -10.02 -5.33 3.94
CA SER A 72 -9.71 -4.08 3.25
C SER A 72 -9.47 -4.36 1.77
N GLN A 73 -9.51 -3.31 0.97
CA GLN A 73 -9.11 -3.39 -0.44
C GLN A 73 -7.92 -2.48 -0.68
N ILE A 74 -6.95 -2.98 -1.42
CA ILE A 74 -5.84 -2.16 -1.91
C ILE A 74 -6.39 -1.35 -3.08
N ALA A 75 -6.34 -0.03 -2.96
CA ALA A 75 -6.85 0.87 -3.98
C ALA A 75 -5.76 1.19 -5.01
N ILE A 76 -5.63 0.34 -6.01
CA ILE A 76 -4.66 0.51 -7.08
C ILE A 76 -4.92 1.84 -7.83
N ASP A 77 -6.18 2.20 -8.01
CA ASP A 77 -6.59 3.44 -8.69
C ASP A 77 -6.22 4.71 -7.91
N LYS A 78 -5.81 4.56 -6.67
CA LYS A 78 -5.40 5.69 -5.83
C LYS A 78 -3.90 5.68 -5.52
N ILE A 79 -3.15 4.97 -6.35
CA ILE A 79 -1.68 4.97 -6.24
C ILE A 79 -1.19 6.41 -6.14
N THR A 80 -0.30 6.66 -5.17
CA THR A 80 0.17 8.01 -4.90
C THR A 80 1.56 7.98 -4.31
N VAL A 81 2.18 9.14 -4.23
CA VAL A 81 3.48 9.30 -3.59
C VAL A 81 3.29 10.00 -2.24
N VAL A 82 4.01 9.53 -1.25
CA VAL A 82 4.02 10.16 0.08
C VAL A 82 5.45 10.39 0.53
N PRO A 83 5.70 11.47 1.30
CA PRO A 83 7.02 11.65 1.92
C PRO A 83 7.30 10.50 2.89
N VAL A 84 8.52 9.98 2.88
CA VAL A 84 8.90 8.91 3.83
C VAL A 84 8.70 9.39 5.27
N ALA A 85 8.88 10.68 5.54
CA ALA A 85 8.66 11.25 6.86
C ALA A 85 7.20 11.12 7.34
N LYS A 86 6.25 10.88 6.46
CA LYS A 86 4.83 10.67 6.80
C LYS A 86 4.48 9.21 7.01
N ILE A 87 5.41 8.31 6.77
CA ILE A 87 5.23 6.89 7.04
C ILE A 87 5.51 6.64 8.51
N GLY A 88 4.52 6.11 9.21
CA GLY A 88 4.64 5.76 10.61
C GLY A 88 5.27 4.39 10.79
N GLU A 89 4.51 3.43 11.31
CA GLU A 89 5.06 2.10 11.55
C GLU A 89 4.78 1.15 10.40
N VAL A 90 5.64 0.14 10.30
CA VAL A 90 5.40 -1.04 9.44
C VAL A 90 4.53 -1.99 10.25
N ILE A 91 3.34 -2.31 9.76
CA ILE A 91 2.40 -3.17 10.48
C ILE A 91 2.40 -4.61 9.98
N GLY A 92 2.93 -4.84 8.79
CA GLY A 92 2.96 -6.18 8.24
C GLY A 92 3.56 -6.25 6.86
N GLN A 93 3.36 -7.41 6.23
CA GLN A 93 3.97 -7.75 4.96
C GLN A 93 2.96 -8.48 4.08
N ALA A 94 2.89 -8.12 2.82
CA ALA A 94 2.14 -8.85 1.82
C ALA A 94 2.88 -10.14 1.45
N ASP A 95 2.12 -11.22 1.25
CA ASP A 95 2.73 -12.45 0.76
C ASP A 95 2.97 -12.37 -0.76
N ASP A 96 3.71 -13.36 -1.28
CA ASP A 96 4.09 -13.37 -2.69
C ASP A 96 2.88 -13.47 -3.62
N ALA A 97 1.86 -14.21 -3.23
CA ALA A 97 0.65 -14.34 -4.04
C ALA A 97 -0.08 -13.00 -4.16
N LEU A 98 -0.17 -12.25 -3.08
CA LEU A 98 -0.78 -10.93 -3.11
C LEU A 98 0.04 -9.97 -3.95
N LEU A 99 1.36 -9.98 -3.80
CA LEU A 99 2.23 -9.11 -4.59
C LEU A 99 2.13 -9.40 -6.08
N LEU A 100 1.96 -10.66 -6.46
CA LEU A 100 1.75 -11.01 -7.87
C LEU A 100 0.44 -10.39 -8.40
N ARG A 101 -0.63 -10.43 -7.62
CA ARG A 101 -1.89 -9.78 -7.97
C ARG A 101 -1.73 -8.27 -8.09
N VAL A 102 -1.00 -7.66 -7.14
CA VAL A 102 -0.70 -6.22 -7.17
C VAL A 102 0.06 -5.86 -8.43
N ASN A 103 1.09 -6.63 -8.77
CA ASN A 103 1.89 -6.38 -9.98
C ASN A 103 1.02 -6.38 -11.24
N ARG A 104 0.13 -7.35 -11.36
CA ARG A 104 -0.78 -7.45 -12.51
C ARG A 104 -1.75 -6.28 -12.57
N ALA A 105 -2.30 -5.92 -11.43
CA ALA A 105 -3.25 -4.80 -11.35
C ALA A 105 -2.56 -3.47 -11.68
N LEU A 106 -1.36 -3.25 -11.17
CA LEU A 106 -0.58 -2.05 -11.47
C LEU A 106 -0.24 -1.96 -12.95
N ALA A 107 0.22 -3.06 -13.55
CA ALA A 107 0.56 -3.08 -14.98
C ALA A 107 -0.65 -2.75 -15.83
N LEU A 108 -1.79 -3.33 -15.51
CA LEU A 108 -3.04 -3.05 -16.22
C LEU A 108 -3.47 -1.61 -16.04
N PHE A 109 -3.49 -1.14 -14.81
CA PHE A 109 -3.97 0.22 -14.50
C PHE A 109 -3.07 1.30 -15.11
N LEU A 110 -1.77 1.08 -15.10
CA LEU A 110 -0.80 2.04 -15.63
C LEU A 110 -0.55 1.88 -17.12
N GLY A 111 -1.16 0.89 -17.77
CA GLY A 111 -1.03 0.70 -19.21
C GLY A 111 0.32 0.14 -19.64
N ILE A 112 0.99 -0.61 -18.79
CA ILE A 112 2.33 -1.15 -19.09
C ILE A 112 2.25 -2.51 -19.80
N VAL A 113 1.09 -3.07 -19.91
CA VAL A 113 0.90 -4.39 -20.56
C VAL A 113 0.55 -4.25 -22.02
#